data_84f65592924fc654436b103bb5e066e4
#
_entry.id   84f65592924fc654436b103bb5e066e4
#
_cell.length_a   1.000
_cell.length_b   1.000
_cell.length_c   1.000
_cell.angle_alpha   90.00
_cell.angle_beta   90.00
_cell.angle_gamma   90.00
#
_symmetry.space_group_name_H-M   'P 1'
#
loop_
_entity.id
_entity.type
_entity.pdbx_description
1 polymer ?
#
loop_
_entity_poly.entity_id
_entity_poly.type
_entity_poly.pdbx_seq_one_letter_code
_entity_poly.pdbx_strand_id
1 'polypeptide(L)'
;MKHIVYQVLPRLWGNGRFSAWNESAFRYLSTLGVDCIWFTGVPRHASGKPFVKGDPGCPYSISDWKDVNPYLADNPDSRMAEFENLVARCHKAGFKVLIDYIPNHVACDYQGDVRHFDYCDGDWTDTLKNDWSDPRTFEAMLDILRFWLSKGVDGFRCDMVELVPADALRGLISALKAENPETIFVAEVYGKENYSLYSESVGFDLLYDKSGMYDSLRAICCNGYTARSLTWNWQWLGRLQPQMINFLENHDEQRAASREFLGSAPRGYAALAASLLFNTASFLLYFGQEVGENASEGAQGRTSIFNWCRPVSIGRLVDSVESGKRLPKAEAAVLRKYRELLGYAQLDAFSKGNVWDLCYCNYDSRGFDADRHFAFLRYDDSSAWLVVCNFSDRPADMSIAIPVEVQSACGCSCKAVCVDPWDAAVVRLK
;
A
#
# COMPACT_ATOMS: atom_id res chain seq x y z
N MET A 1 3.51 -8.00 12.77
CA MET A 1 2.10 -8.41 12.42
C MET A 1 1.85 -7.97 11.00
N LYS A 2 1.09 -8.75 10.20
CA LYS A 2 0.72 -8.34 8.84
C LYS A 2 -0.38 -7.29 8.90
N HIS A 3 -0.12 -6.10 8.36
CA HIS A 3 -1.09 -5.01 8.26
C HIS A 3 -1.77 -5.00 6.90
N ILE A 4 -3.05 -4.61 6.88
CA ILE A 4 -3.77 -4.21 5.66
C ILE A 4 -3.98 -2.71 5.75
N VAL A 5 -3.12 -1.98 5.04
CA VAL A 5 -3.12 -0.51 5.03
C VAL A 5 -4.01 -0.02 3.90
N TYR A 6 -5.02 0.81 4.21
CA TYR A 6 -5.86 1.46 3.20
C TYR A 6 -5.37 2.87 2.94
N GLN A 7 -4.74 3.09 1.80
CA GLN A 7 -4.30 4.42 1.38
C GLN A 7 -5.45 5.16 0.70
N VAL A 8 -5.66 6.42 1.07
CA VAL A 8 -6.70 7.26 0.49
C VAL A 8 -6.27 8.71 0.34
N LEU A 9 -6.71 9.35 -0.76
CA LEU A 9 -6.74 10.81 -0.88
C LEU A 9 -8.07 11.31 -0.31
N PRO A 10 -8.11 11.90 0.90
CA PRO A 10 -9.36 12.29 1.57
C PRO A 10 -10.24 13.19 0.70
N ARG A 11 -9.63 14.14 -0.05
CA ARG A 11 -10.36 15.06 -0.92
C ARG A 11 -11.19 14.40 -2.04
N LEU A 12 -10.89 13.14 -2.37
CA LEU A 12 -11.58 12.36 -3.41
C LEU A 12 -12.57 11.34 -2.84
N TRP A 13 -12.75 11.33 -1.51
CA TRP A 13 -13.72 10.45 -0.84
C TRP A 13 -14.94 11.26 -0.36
N GLY A 14 -16.13 10.88 -0.77
CA GLY A 14 -17.38 11.52 -0.37
C GLY A 14 -17.42 13.01 -0.76
N ASN A 15 -17.66 13.85 0.24
CA ASN A 15 -17.63 15.31 0.07
C ASN A 15 -16.20 15.90 0.09
N GLY A 16 -15.18 15.07 0.18
CA GLY A 16 -13.77 15.50 0.24
C GLY A 16 -13.30 16.00 1.59
N ARG A 17 -14.09 15.82 2.66
CA ARG A 17 -13.85 16.37 4.00
C ARG A 17 -13.71 15.27 5.05
N PHE A 18 -13.19 15.62 6.20
CA PHE A 18 -13.04 14.70 7.34
C PHE A 18 -14.38 14.13 7.83
N SER A 19 -15.47 14.85 7.66
CA SER A 19 -16.82 14.39 8.00
C SER A 19 -17.32 13.21 7.16
N ALA A 20 -16.80 13.03 5.94
CA ALA A 20 -17.12 11.87 5.08
C ALA A 20 -16.64 10.54 5.68
N TRP A 21 -15.66 10.58 6.59
CA TRP A 21 -15.15 9.40 7.29
C TRP A 21 -16.01 9.11 8.52
N ASN A 22 -17.18 8.55 8.28
CA ASN A 22 -18.20 8.24 9.26
C ASN A 22 -18.26 6.73 9.57
N GLU A 23 -19.20 6.32 10.43
CA GLU A 23 -19.37 4.91 10.82
C GLU A 23 -19.61 3.96 9.63
N SER A 24 -20.25 4.43 8.55
CA SER A 24 -20.47 3.62 7.36
C SER A 24 -19.16 3.35 6.62
N ALA A 25 -18.30 4.37 6.49
CA ALA A 25 -16.96 4.23 5.92
C ALA A 25 -16.11 3.26 6.75
N PHE A 26 -16.08 3.42 8.06
CA PHE A 26 -15.32 2.53 8.96
C PHE A 26 -15.84 1.09 8.93
N ARG A 27 -17.15 0.89 8.96
CA ARG A 27 -17.76 -0.44 8.83
C ARG A 27 -17.38 -1.08 7.49
N TYR A 28 -17.38 -0.31 6.40
CA TYR A 28 -16.94 -0.80 5.09
C TYR A 28 -15.48 -1.27 5.14
N LEU A 29 -14.56 -0.47 5.66
CA LEU A 29 -13.14 -0.84 5.77
C LEU A 29 -12.93 -2.08 6.65
N SER A 30 -13.69 -2.22 7.73
CA SER A 30 -13.64 -3.43 8.56
C SER A 30 -14.02 -4.70 7.76
N THR A 31 -14.94 -4.60 6.77
CA THR A 31 -15.28 -5.76 5.90
C THR A 31 -14.16 -6.17 4.96
N LEU A 32 -13.15 -5.31 4.77
CA LEU A 32 -11.95 -5.58 3.99
C LEU A 32 -10.77 -6.04 4.87
N GLY A 33 -10.96 -6.08 6.20
CA GLY A 33 -9.91 -6.43 7.14
C GLY A 33 -8.80 -5.39 7.25
N VAL A 34 -9.10 -4.15 6.89
CA VAL A 34 -8.21 -3.00 7.10
C VAL A 34 -8.00 -2.81 8.60
N ASP A 35 -6.78 -2.55 9.01
CA ASP A 35 -6.41 -2.21 10.39
C ASP A 35 -5.67 -0.87 10.49
N CYS A 36 -5.25 -0.30 9.34
CA CYS A 36 -4.54 0.95 9.27
C CYS A 36 -5.03 1.81 8.10
N ILE A 37 -5.32 3.09 8.33
CA ILE A 37 -5.71 4.04 7.28
C ILE A 37 -4.59 5.05 7.08
N TRP A 38 -4.06 5.14 5.86
CA TRP A 38 -3.13 6.19 5.48
C TRP A 38 -3.86 7.29 4.72
N PHE A 39 -4.02 8.44 5.37
CA PHE A 39 -4.59 9.66 4.79
C PHE A 39 -3.50 10.47 4.08
N THR A 40 -3.47 10.42 2.75
CA THR A 40 -2.53 11.19 1.92
C THR A 40 -2.94 12.66 1.83
N GLY A 41 -1.97 13.57 2.07
CA GLY A 41 -2.18 15.00 1.86
C GLY A 41 -2.89 15.71 3.03
N VAL A 42 -2.70 15.26 4.26
CA VAL A 42 -3.23 15.95 5.47
C VAL A 42 -2.44 17.21 5.80
N PRO A 43 -1.09 17.20 5.92
CA PRO A 43 -0.33 18.42 6.18
C PRO A 43 -0.56 19.47 5.10
N ARG A 44 -0.56 20.75 5.49
CA ARG A 44 -0.87 21.85 4.59
C ARG A 44 0.18 22.00 3.50
N HIS A 45 -0.21 21.78 2.27
CA HIS A 45 0.62 21.98 1.09
C HIS A 45 0.35 23.32 0.40
N ALA A 46 1.26 23.74 -0.49
CA ALA A 46 1.11 24.95 -1.27
C ALA A 46 -0.11 24.88 -2.22
N SER A 47 -0.83 25.97 -2.33
CA SER A 47 -1.99 26.11 -3.22
C SER A 47 -2.15 27.53 -3.73
N GLY A 48 -2.73 27.73 -4.91
CA GLY A 48 -3.07 29.03 -5.45
C GLY A 48 -1.88 29.95 -5.75
N LYS A 49 -0.66 29.40 -5.92
CA LYS A 49 0.55 30.14 -6.26
C LYS A 49 1.03 29.77 -7.65
N PRO A 50 1.78 30.65 -8.36
CA PRO A 50 2.23 30.38 -9.73
C PRO A 50 3.11 29.15 -9.91
N PHE A 51 3.86 28.73 -8.89
CA PHE A 51 4.72 27.55 -8.92
C PHE A 51 3.97 26.23 -8.65
N VAL A 52 2.73 26.29 -8.16
CA VAL A 52 1.97 25.11 -7.75
C VAL A 52 1.54 24.28 -8.96
N LYS A 53 1.71 22.97 -8.88
CA LYS A 53 1.28 22.02 -9.90
C LYS A 53 -0.20 21.66 -9.69
N GLY A 54 -1.08 22.09 -10.61
CA GLY A 54 -2.49 21.78 -10.58
C GLY A 54 -3.28 22.51 -9.48
N ASP A 55 -4.55 22.11 -9.31
CA ASP A 55 -5.48 22.60 -8.30
C ASP A 55 -6.14 21.42 -7.59
N PRO A 56 -5.92 21.20 -6.31
CA PRO A 56 -5.48 22.12 -5.24
C PRO A 56 -3.98 22.17 -4.96
N GLY A 57 -3.13 21.55 -5.75
CA GLY A 57 -1.69 21.49 -5.57
C GLY A 57 -1.19 20.10 -5.23
N CYS A 58 0.14 19.97 -5.06
CA CYS A 58 0.80 18.70 -4.74
C CYS A 58 0.75 18.41 -3.24
N PRO A 59 0.19 17.27 -2.79
CA PRO A 59 0.21 16.87 -1.38
C PRO A 59 1.60 16.76 -0.76
N TYR A 60 2.64 16.68 -1.58
CA TYR A 60 4.04 16.52 -1.17
C TYR A 60 4.81 17.84 -1.13
N SER A 61 4.22 18.96 -1.59
CA SER A 61 4.82 20.31 -1.52
C SER A 61 4.32 21.05 -0.27
N ILE A 62 4.88 20.70 0.92
CA ILE A 62 4.38 21.14 2.23
C ILE A 62 4.77 22.58 2.51
N SER A 63 3.78 23.45 2.67
CA SER A 63 3.95 24.87 3.03
C SER A 63 3.86 25.15 4.54
N ASP A 64 3.16 24.30 5.30
CA ASP A 64 3.11 24.37 6.76
C ASP A 64 2.96 22.96 7.34
N TRP A 65 4.01 22.51 8.04
CA TRP A 65 4.06 21.17 8.64
C TRP A 65 3.14 20.99 9.84
N LYS A 66 2.76 22.06 10.52
CA LYS A 66 1.95 21.99 11.75
C LYS A 66 0.52 22.44 11.53
N ASP A 67 0.08 22.47 10.29
CA ASP A 67 -1.26 22.82 9.89
C ASP A 67 -1.88 21.74 8.96
N VAL A 68 -3.19 21.75 8.86
CA VAL A 68 -4.00 20.86 8.02
C VAL A 68 -4.51 21.61 6.80
N ASN A 69 -4.63 20.96 5.65
CA ASN A 69 -5.23 21.55 4.47
C ASN A 69 -6.66 22.04 4.76
N PRO A 70 -6.95 23.35 4.57
CA PRO A 70 -8.25 23.93 4.94
C PRO A 70 -9.44 23.30 4.23
N TYR A 71 -9.24 22.82 2.99
CA TYR A 71 -10.31 22.22 2.20
C TYR A 71 -10.76 20.84 2.71
N LEU A 72 -10.00 20.19 3.61
CA LEU A 72 -10.36 18.91 4.20
C LEU A 72 -11.33 19.04 5.39
N ALA A 73 -11.54 20.24 5.91
CA ALA A 73 -12.43 20.52 7.02
C ALA A 73 -13.78 21.08 6.56
N ASP A 74 -14.84 20.81 7.32
CA ASP A 74 -16.14 21.45 7.12
C ASP A 74 -16.06 22.94 7.46
N ASN A 75 -15.35 23.28 8.55
CA ASN A 75 -14.99 24.64 8.90
C ASN A 75 -13.46 24.82 8.87
N PRO A 76 -12.91 25.56 7.89
CA PRO A 76 -11.47 25.80 7.77
C PRO A 76 -10.79 26.35 9.03
N ASP A 77 -11.51 27.11 9.87
CA ASP A 77 -10.94 27.69 11.09
C ASP A 77 -10.80 26.66 12.23
N SER A 78 -11.53 25.54 12.17
CA SER A 78 -11.44 24.44 13.12
C SER A 78 -10.75 23.19 12.55
N ARG A 79 -10.09 23.28 11.40
CA ARG A 79 -9.52 22.15 10.64
C ARG A 79 -8.66 21.19 11.47
N MET A 80 -7.84 21.70 12.39
CA MET A 80 -7.03 20.86 13.26
C MET A 80 -7.90 20.07 14.25
N ALA A 81 -8.88 20.72 14.87
CA ALA A 81 -9.81 20.02 15.77
C ALA A 81 -10.67 18.99 15.04
N GLU A 82 -11.05 19.25 13.80
CA GLU A 82 -11.76 18.27 12.94
C GLU A 82 -10.88 17.08 12.58
N PHE A 83 -9.59 17.30 12.32
CA PHE A 83 -8.64 16.22 12.10
C PHE A 83 -8.43 15.38 13.37
N GLU A 84 -8.18 16.01 14.53
CA GLU A 84 -8.07 15.29 15.81
C GLU A 84 -9.33 14.45 16.11
N ASN A 85 -10.51 14.99 15.80
CA ASN A 85 -11.77 14.25 15.92
C ASN A 85 -11.84 13.07 14.94
N LEU A 86 -11.36 13.23 13.70
CA LEU A 86 -11.26 12.11 12.74
C LEU A 86 -10.36 11.00 13.30
N VAL A 87 -9.17 11.33 13.79
CA VAL A 87 -8.24 10.36 14.38
C VAL A 87 -8.90 9.61 15.55
N ALA A 88 -9.54 10.34 16.47
CA ALA A 88 -10.25 9.73 17.58
C ALA A 88 -11.38 8.77 17.14
N ARG A 89 -12.10 9.10 16.06
CA ARG A 89 -13.12 8.22 15.48
C ARG A 89 -12.51 6.98 14.81
N CYS A 90 -11.36 7.11 14.13
CA CYS A 90 -10.61 5.98 13.59
C CYS A 90 -10.20 5.02 14.72
N HIS A 91 -9.59 5.53 15.79
CA HIS A 91 -9.19 4.73 16.94
C HIS A 91 -10.39 4.02 17.61
N LYS A 92 -11.51 4.73 17.81
CA LYS A 92 -12.74 4.13 18.34
C LYS A 92 -13.26 3.00 17.46
N ALA A 93 -13.04 3.08 16.15
CA ALA A 93 -13.43 2.04 15.19
C ALA A 93 -12.36 0.93 15.04
N GLY A 94 -11.21 1.02 15.72
CA GLY A 94 -10.14 0.02 15.74
C GLY A 94 -9.07 0.20 14.67
N PHE A 95 -8.99 1.36 14.04
CA PHE A 95 -7.99 1.66 13.01
C PHE A 95 -6.84 2.50 13.55
N LYS A 96 -5.61 2.18 13.12
CA LYS A 96 -4.47 3.08 13.23
C LYS A 96 -4.51 4.11 12.10
N VAL A 97 -3.90 5.28 12.33
CA VAL A 97 -3.86 6.40 11.37
C VAL A 97 -2.42 6.73 11.00
N LEU A 98 -2.12 6.68 9.70
CA LEU A 98 -0.86 7.16 9.12
C LEU A 98 -1.10 8.42 8.30
N ILE A 99 -0.08 9.28 8.26
CA ILE A 99 0.00 10.44 7.36
C ILE A 99 1.34 10.46 6.64
N ASP A 100 1.47 11.29 5.59
CA ASP A 100 2.75 11.47 4.90
C ASP A 100 3.73 12.31 5.71
N TYR A 101 5.00 11.90 5.68
CA TYR A 101 6.15 12.66 6.12
C TYR A 101 7.15 12.79 4.98
N ILE A 102 7.45 14.02 4.56
CA ILE A 102 8.30 14.31 3.41
C ILE A 102 9.63 14.91 3.91
N PRO A 103 10.64 14.07 4.21
CA PRO A 103 11.89 14.55 4.80
C PRO A 103 12.82 15.25 3.81
N ASN A 104 12.64 15.04 2.50
CA ASN A 104 13.58 15.55 1.49
C ASN A 104 13.39 17.03 1.15
N HIS A 105 12.16 17.54 1.18
CA HIS A 105 11.87 18.90 0.71
C HIS A 105 10.67 19.54 1.41
N VAL A 106 10.53 20.86 1.21
CA VAL A 106 9.39 21.68 1.57
C VAL A 106 8.88 22.45 0.35
N ALA A 107 7.72 23.11 0.43
CA ALA A 107 7.21 23.95 -0.65
C ALA A 107 8.06 25.22 -0.86
N CYS A 108 8.00 25.82 -2.06
CA CYS A 108 8.69 27.07 -2.36
C CYS A 108 8.24 28.26 -1.49
N ASP A 109 7.07 28.20 -0.86
CA ASP A 109 6.54 29.24 0.03
C ASP A 109 6.63 28.86 1.52
N TYR A 110 7.39 27.84 1.86
CA TYR A 110 7.59 27.41 3.25
C TYR A 110 8.23 28.50 4.10
N GLN A 111 7.70 28.73 5.31
CA GLN A 111 8.16 29.77 6.25
C GLN A 111 8.49 29.21 7.65
N GLY A 112 8.59 27.87 7.80
CA GLY A 112 8.85 27.24 9.09
C GLY A 112 10.34 27.11 9.43
N ASP A 113 10.65 26.27 10.43
CA ASP A 113 11.99 26.15 11.02
C ASP A 113 12.93 25.18 10.27
N VAL A 114 12.40 24.34 9.35
CA VAL A 114 13.21 23.43 8.53
C VAL A 114 14.12 24.27 7.62
N ARG A 115 15.42 24.01 7.68
CA ARG A 115 16.39 24.68 6.80
C ARG A 115 16.38 24.00 5.44
N HIS A 116 16.44 24.80 4.39
CA HIS A 116 16.40 24.35 3.01
C HIS A 116 17.35 25.18 2.14
N PHE A 117 17.76 24.58 1.04
CA PHE A 117 18.45 25.29 -0.03
C PHE A 117 17.46 26.12 -0.86
N ASP A 118 17.98 26.90 -1.82
CA ASP A 118 17.21 27.70 -2.77
C ASP A 118 16.95 26.97 -4.11
N TYR A 119 17.12 25.63 -4.14
CA TYR A 119 16.92 24.79 -5.32
C TYR A 119 16.08 23.54 -4.98
N CYS A 120 15.47 22.95 -6.01
CA CYS A 120 14.73 21.68 -5.95
C CYS A 120 15.56 20.49 -6.42
N ASP A 121 15.12 19.28 -6.09
CA ASP A 121 15.64 18.07 -6.72
C ASP A 121 14.89 17.82 -8.06
N GLY A 122 15.65 17.59 -9.14
CA GLY A 122 15.10 17.23 -10.45
C GLY A 122 13.97 18.15 -10.92
N ASP A 123 12.83 17.56 -11.27
CA ASP A 123 11.66 18.27 -11.83
C ASP A 123 10.64 18.74 -10.77
N TRP A 124 10.98 18.67 -9.48
CA TRP A 124 10.07 19.07 -8.40
C TRP A 124 10.10 20.57 -8.15
N THR A 125 9.84 21.34 -9.21
CA THR A 125 9.98 22.80 -9.28
C THR A 125 9.07 23.60 -8.33
N ASP A 126 8.12 22.95 -7.67
CA ASP A 126 7.25 23.49 -6.63
C ASP A 126 7.81 23.28 -5.20
N THR A 127 9.07 22.78 -5.10
CA THR A 127 9.70 22.44 -3.82
C THR A 127 11.09 23.06 -3.67
N LEU A 128 11.60 23.06 -2.44
CA LEU A 128 12.97 23.43 -2.05
C LEU A 128 13.57 22.29 -1.24
N LYS A 129 14.78 21.84 -1.59
CA LYS A 129 15.46 20.74 -0.94
C LYS A 129 15.85 21.08 0.50
N ASN A 130 15.57 20.22 1.47
CA ASN A 130 15.96 20.40 2.86
C ASN A 130 17.47 20.27 3.05
N ASP A 131 18.03 21.14 3.88
CA ASP A 131 19.45 21.13 4.24
C ASP A 131 19.68 20.29 5.51
N TRP A 132 19.96 19.02 5.32
CA TRP A 132 20.30 18.10 6.40
C TRP A 132 21.73 18.27 6.96
N SER A 133 22.54 19.13 6.37
CA SER A 133 23.84 19.51 6.95
C SER A 133 23.69 20.53 8.10
N ASP A 134 22.58 21.26 8.14
CA ASP A 134 22.23 22.12 9.25
C ASP A 134 21.51 21.34 10.37
N PRO A 135 22.06 21.26 11.59
CA PRO A 135 21.45 20.49 12.69
C PRO A 135 20.05 20.98 13.07
N ARG A 136 19.70 22.24 12.78
CA ARG A 136 18.35 22.78 13.02
C ARG A 136 17.28 22.06 12.19
N THR A 137 17.63 21.52 11.04
CA THR A 137 16.72 20.69 10.23
C THR A 137 16.30 19.43 11.00
N PHE A 138 17.25 18.73 11.64
CA PHE A 138 16.94 17.57 12.46
C PHE A 138 15.99 17.92 13.62
N GLU A 139 16.30 18.98 14.36
CA GLU A 139 15.50 19.44 15.51
C GLU A 139 14.08 19.83 15.07
N ALA A 140 13.96 20.58 13.97
CA ALA A 140 12.66 20.99 13.42
C ALA A 140 11.83 19.79 12.96
N MET A 141 12.46 18.82 12.27
CA MET A 141 11.78 17.62 11.80
C MET A 141 11.34 16.70 12.95
N LEU A 142 12.16 16.56 13.99
CA LEU A 142 11.79 15.84 15.20
C LEU A 142 10.58 16.48 15.90
N ASP A 143 10.56 17.79 16.01
CA ASP A 143 9.45 18.54 16.61
C ASP A 143 8.17 18.46 15.76
N ILE A 144 8.26 18.43 14.42
CA ILE A 144 7.14 18.19 13.52
C ILE A 144 6.54 16.80 13.74
N LEU A 145 7.37 15.76 13.82
CA LEU A 145 6.89 14.40 14.02
C LEU A 145 6.21 14.23 15.39
N ARG A 146 6.81 14.82 16.46
CA ARG A 146 6.20 14.86 17.80
C ARG A 146 4.87 15.61 17.80
N PHE A 147 4.78 16.72 17.07
CA PHE A 147 3.53 17.46 16.91
C PHE A 147 2.41 16.57 16.38
N TRP A 148 2.65 15.81 15.29
CA TRP A 148 1.62 14.94 14.73
C TRP A 148 1.28 13.74 15.63
N LEU A 149 2.27 13.16 16.32
CA LEU A 149 2.01 12.15 17.34
C LEU A 149 1.15 12.70 18.48
N SER A 150 1.35 13.96 18.88
CA SER A 150 0.50 14.63 19.90
C SER A 150 -0.95 14.86 19.42
N LYS A 151 -1.19 14.83 18.10
CA LYS A 151 -2.52 14.88 17.48
C LYS A 151 -3.18 13.51 17.33
N GLY A 152 -2.53 12.46 17.83
CA GLY A 152 -3.01 11.09 17.84
C GLY A 152 -2.64 10.26 16.61
N VAL A 153 -1.82 10.76 15.68
CA VAL A 153 -1.33 9.98 14.55
C VAL A 153 -0.48 8.81 15.06
N ASP A 154 -0.68 7.61 14.50
CA ASP A 154 0.03 6.39 14.93
C ASP A 154 1.35 6.16 14.17
N GLY A 155 1.58 6.90 13.08
CA GLY A 155 2.80 6.74 12.31
C GLY A 155 2.81 7.49 10.99
N PHE A 156 3.87 7.23 10.22
CA PHE A 156 4.20 8.01 9.05
C PHE A 156 4.58 7.15 7.86
N ARG A 157 4.10 7.49 6.67
CA ARG A 157 4.68 7.07 5.40
C ARG A 157 5.73 8.11 5.01
N CYS A 158 6.98 7.68 5.00
CA CYS A 158 8.13 8.54 4.75
C CYS A 158 8.49 8.52 3.26
N ASP A 159 8.38 9.70 2.64
CA ASP A 159 8.59 9.94 1.23
C ASP A 159 10.08 9.94 0.87
N MET A 160 10.44 9.29 -0.25
CA MET A 160 11.76 9.36 -0.89
C MET A 160 12.94 9.28 0.08
N VAL A 161 12.91 8.33 1.03
CA VAL A 161 13.90 8.25 2.13
C VAL A 161 15.33 8.06 1.65
N GLU A 162 15.54 7.55 0.44
CA GLU A 162 16.88 7.35 -0.14
C GLU A 162 17.58 8.67 -0.51
N LEU A 163 16.86 9.79 -0.54
CA LEU A 163 17.39 11.14 -0.79
C LEU A 163 17.81 11.87 0.48
N VAL A 164 17.64 11.24 1.65
CA VAL A 164 17.90 11.81 2.97
C VAL A 164 19.01 11.03 3.66
N PRO A 165 19.91 11.67 4.43
CA PRO A 165 20.96 10.95 5.17
C PRO A 165 20.35 9.88 6.09
N ALA A 166 20.75 8.61 5.91
CA ALA A 166 20.24 7.47 6.68
C ALA A 166 20.43 7.64 8.20
N ASP A 167 21.53 8.30 8.61
CA ASP A 167 21.83 8.58 10.04
C ASP A 167 20.82 9.58 10.64
N ALA A 168 20.38 10.57 9.86
CA ALA A 168 19.36 11.51 10.30
C ALA A 168 18.01 10.79 10.51
N LEU A 169 17.60 9.95 9.55
CA LEU A 169 16.38 9.15 9.68
C LEU A 169 16.45 8.18 10.87
N ARG A 170 17.60 7.51 11.06
CA ARG A 170 17.84 6.64 12.23
C ARG A 170 17.68 7.40 13.54
N GLY A 171 18.26 8.60 13.61
CA GLY A 171 18.15 9.47 14.79
C GLY A 171 16.70 9.83 15.10
N LEU A 172 15.93 10.26 14.10
CA LEU A 172 14.51 10.60 14.25
C LEU A 172 13.68 9.41 14.72
N ILE A 173 13.80 8.26 14.02
CA ILE A 173 13.05 7.05 14.35
C ILE A 173 13.39 6.55 15.75
N SER A 174 14.69 6.51 16.10
CA SER A 174 15.14 6.07 17.43
C SER A 174 14.61 6.96 18.54
N ALA A 175 14.64 8.28 18.36
CA ALA A 175 14.12 9.23 19.34
C ALA A 175 12.61 9.03 19.55
N LEU A 176 11.83 8.92 18.48
CA LEU A 176 10.38 8.78 18.58
C LEU A 176 9.94 7.41 19.11
N LYS A 177 10.63 6.33 18.72
CA LYS A 177 10.35 4.99 19.26
C LYS A 177 10.77 4.83 20.73
N ALA A 178 11.73 5.61 21.20
CA ALA A 178 12.05 5.68 22.63
C ALA A 178 10.93 6.33 23.44
N GLU A 179 10.19 7.27 22.85
CA GLU A 179 9.02 7.95 23.47
C GLU A 179 7.73 7.12 23.30
N ASN A 180 7.52 6.54 22.12
CA ASN A 180 6.38 5.69 21.78
C ASN A 180 6.83 4.53 20.87
N PRO A 181 7.12 3.34 21.43
CA PRO A 181 7.57 2.18 20.67
C PRO A 181 6.59 1.68 19.60
N GLU A 182 5.30 2.00 19.72
CA GLU A 182 4.24 1.59 18.79
C GLU A 182 4.14 2.47 17.54
N THR A 183 4.93 3.57 17.44
CA THR A 183 4.94 4.44 16.28
C THR A 183 5.37 3.67 15.03
N ILE A 184 4.59 3.73 13.97
CA ILE A 184 4.82 3.00 12.71
C ILE A 184 5.54 3.90 11.71
N PHE A 185 6.62 3.39 11.13
CA PHE A 185 7.34 4.06 10.04
C PHE A 185 7.33 3.18 8.79
N VAL A 186 6.72 3.68 7.72
CA VAL A 186 6.68 3.05 6.39
C VAL A 186 7.60 3.82 5.46
N ALA A 187 8.59 3.15 4.88
CA ALA A 187 9.56 3.78 3.98
C ALA A 187 9.21 3.57 2.51
N GLU A 188 9.26 4.63 1.73
CA GLU A 188 9.35 4.54 0.29
C GLU A 188 10.81 4.33 -0.12
N VAL A 189 11.15 3.09 -0.48
CA VAL A 189 12.49 2.66 -0.90
C VAL A 189 12.39 1.96 -2.24
N TYR A 190 13.19 2.36 -3.22
CA TYR A 190 13.23 1.74 -4.55
C TYR A 190 14.45 0.84 -4.76
N GLY A 191 15.60 1.16 -4.18
CA GLY A 191 16.81 0.35 -4.26
C GLY A 191 16.71 -0.91 -3.41
N LYS A 192 16.55 -2.11 -4.02
CA LYS A 192 16.50 -3.38 -3.28
C LYS A 192 17.74 -3.58 -2.40
N GLU A 193 18.90 -3.18 -2.87
CA GLU A 193 20.18 -3.22 -2.14
C GLU A 193 20.13 -2.43 -0.83
N ASN A 194 19.21 -1.47 -0.69
CA ASN A 194 19.04 -0.63 0.48
C ASN A 194 18.04 -1.19 1.51
N TYR A 195 17.28 -2.26 1.19
CA TYR A 195 16.24 -2.78 2.08
C TYR A 195 16.78 -3.16 3.47
N SER A 196 17.92 -3.86 3.56
CA SER A 196 18.54 -4.16 4.86
C SER A 196 18.97 -2.90 5.61
N LEU A 197 19.50 -1.90 4.92
CA LEU A 197 19.89 -0.62 5.53
C LEU A 197 18.69 0.05 6.20
N TYR A 198 17.59 0.22 5.45
CA TYR A 198 16.43 0.96 5.96
C TYR A 198 15.63 0.18 7.01
N SER A 199 15.50 -1.14 6.87
CA SER A 199 14.79 -1.93 7.89
C SER A 199 15.63 -2.19 9.15
N GLU A 200 16.88 -2.66 9.00
CA GLU A 200 17.66 -3.18 10.12
C GLU A 200 18.53 -2.11 10.80
N SER A 201 19.06 -1.16 10.02
CA SER A 201 19.98 -0.14 10.55
C SER A 201 19.28 1.18 10.85
N VAL A 202 18.37 1.63 9.98
CA VAL A 202 17.61 2.86 10.17
C VAL A 202 16.40 2.64 11.08
N GLY A 203 15.73 1.48 10.98
CA GLY A 203 14.69 1.06 11.90
C GLY A 203 13.27 1.30 11.42
N PHE A 204 13.04 1.37 10.09
CA PHE A 204 11.69 1.37 9.52
C PHE A 204 10.98 0.03 9.79
N ASP A 205 9.69 0.08 10.07
CA ASP A 205 8.87 -1.10 10.31
C ASP A 205 8.45 -1.79 9.03
N LEU A 206 8.13 -0.98 8.00
CA LEU A 206 7.67 -1.46 6.70
C LEU A 206 8.39 -0.71 5.56
N LEU A 207 8.73 -1.44 4.50
CA LEU A 207 9.35 -0.90 3.28
C LEU A 207 8.52 -1.31 2.06
N TYR A 208 8.36 -0.42 1.11
CA TYR A 208 7.75 -0.76 -0.18
C TYR A 208 8.55 -1.86 -0.89
N ASP A 209 7.90 -2.97 -1.25
CA ASP A 209 8.51 -3.95 -2.17
C ASP A 209 8.21 -3.58 -3.63
N LYS A 210 8.64 -2.34 -4.00
CA LYS A 210 8.45 -1.79 -5.35
C LYS A 210 9.27 -2.56 -6.38
N SER A 211 10.58 -2.60 -6.21
CA SER A 211 11.51 -3.24 -7.15
C SER A 211 11.57 -4.77 -7.04
N GLY A 212 10.89 -5.34 -6.06
CA GLY A 212 10.73 -6.77 -5.89
C GLY A 212 9.37 -7.26 -6.38
N MET A 213 8.37 -7.30 -5.48
CA MET A 213 7.05 -7.86 -5.77
C MET A 213 6.30 -7.08 -6.86
N TYR A 214 6.20 -5.75 -6.72
CA TYR A 214 5.44 -4.94 -7.66
C TYR A 214 6.00 -5.03 -9.09
N ASP A 215 7.29 -4.76 -9.29
CA ASP A 215 7.91 -4.78 -10.63
C ASP A 215 7.91 -6.18 -11.23
N SER A 216 8.09 -7.25 -10.42
CA SER A 216 7.95 -8.64 -10.90
C SER A 216 6.53 -8.92 -11.41
N LEU A 217 5.50 -8.56 -10.64
CA LEU A 217 4.11 -8.75 -11.07
C LEU A 217 3.77 -7.95 -12.32
N ARG A 218 4.25 -6.71 -12.40
CA ARG A 218 4.07 -5.88 -13.58
C ARG A 218 4.74 -6.50 -14.82
N ALA A 219 5.97 -6.97 -14.69
CA ALA A 219 6.70 -7.64 -15.78
C ALA A 219 6.01 -8.92 -16.24
N ILE A 220 5.49 -9.74 -15.31
CA ILE A 220 4.74 -10.96 -15.62
C ILE A 220 3.45 -10.60 -16.39
N CYS A 221 2.66 -9.67 -15.87
CA CYS A 221 1.34 -9.38 -16.39
C CYS A 221 1.35 -8.58 -17.71
N CYS A 222 2.31 -7.66 -17.88
CA CYS A 222 2.36 -6.74 -19.02
C CYS A 222 3.34 -7.16 -20.11
N ASN A 223 4.48 -7.76 -19.71
CA ASN A 223 5.60 -8.03 -20.61
C ASN A 223 5.80 -9.53 -20.86
N GLY A 224 4.96 -10.39 -20.30
CA GLY A 224 5.07 -11.83 -20.45
C GLY A 224 6.32 -12.43 -19.80
N TYR A 225 6.87 -11.75 -18.78
CA TYR A 225 8.02 -12.25 -18.03
C TYR A 225 7.64 -13.52 -17.24
N THR A 226 8.64 -14.27 -16.79
CA THR A 226 8.43 -15.52 -16.09
C THR A 226 7.90 -15.34 -14.66
N ALA A 227 6.90 -16.14 -14.27
CA ALA A 227 6.38 -16.18 -12.90
C ALA A 227 7.43 -16.66 -11.86
N ARG A 228 8.51 -17.32 -12.31
CA ARG A 228 9.66 -17.71 -11.45
C ARG A 228 10.32 -16.50 -10.76
N SER A 229 10.15 -15.29 -11.31
CA SER A 229 10.68 -14.08 -10.69
C SER A 229 10.11 -13.81 -9.29
N LEU A 230 8.90 -14.32 -8.98
CA LEU A 230 8.32 -14.26 -7.64
C LEU A 230 9.10 -15.12 -6.64
N THR A 231 9.48 -16.34 -7.02
CA THR A 231 10.38 -17.20 -6.24
C THR A 231 11.73 -16.52 -6.01
N TRP A 232 12.33 -15.97 -7.06
CA TRP A 232 13.64 -15.32 -6.94
C TRP A 232 13.60 -14.11 -6.02
N ASN A 233 12.54 -13.27 -6.11
CA ASN A 233 12.35 -12.15 -5.19
C ASN A 233 12.18 -12.63 -3.74
N TRP A 234 11.37 -13.67 -3.53
CA TRP A 234 11.15 -14.25 -2.20
C TRP A 234 12.46 -14.78 -1.58
N GLN A 235 13.25 -15.52 -2.36
CA GLN A 235 14.56 -16.05 -1.92
C GLN A 235 15.53 -14.91 -1.59
N TRP A 236 15.52 -13.84 -2.41
CA TRP A 236 16.38 -12.68 -2.21
C TRP A 236 16.01 -11.90 -0.93
N LEU A 237 14.71 -11.69 -0.67
CA LEU A 237 14.23 -11.02 0.53
C LEU A 237 14.56 -11.79 1.81
N GLY A 238 14.49 -13.13 1.79
CA GLY A 238 14.79 -13.98 2.93
C GLY A 238 14.07 -13.52 4.21
N ARG A 239 14.83 -13.12 5.23
CA ARG A 239 14.30 -12.66 6.52
C ARG A 239 13.59 -11.29 6.48
N LEU A 240 13.77 -10.50 5.44
CA LEU A 240 13.17 -9.17 5.32
C LEU A 240 11.68 -9.21 4.93
N GLN A 241 11.14 -10.37 4.56
CA GLN A 241 9.74 -10.48 4.10
C GLN A 241 8.71 -9.86 5.06
N PRO A 242 8.79 -10.05 6.39
CA PRO A 242 7.81 -9.46 7.31
C PRO A 242 7.87 -7.93 7.38
N GLN A 243 9.00 -7.32 6.99
CA GLN A 243 9.18 -5.87 6.93
C GLN A 243 8.76 -5.27 5.59
N MET A 244 8.29 -6.07 4.63
CA MET A 244 7.80 -5.54 3.37
C MET A 244 6.33 -5.14 3.46
N ILE A 245 5.96 -4.14 2.65
CA ILE A 245 4.58 -3.84 2.30
C ILE A 245 4.41 -3.96 0.79
N ASN A 246 3.63 -4.96 0.40
CA ASN A 246 3.32 -5.25 -0.99
C ASN A 246 2.13 -4.41 -1.47
N PHE A 247 2.04 -4.14 -2.75
CA PHE A 247 0.94 -3.42 -3.38
C PHE A 247 0.83 -3.76 -4.86
N LEU A 248 -0.31 -3.44 -5.48
CA LEU A 248 -0.49 -3.49 -6.93
C LEU A 248 -0.61 -2.10 -7.54
N GLU A 249 -1.01 -1.12 -6.75
CA GLU A 249 -1.11 0.29 -7.14
C GLU A 249 -1.01 1.18 -5.90
N ASN A 250 -0.62 2.42 -6.11
CA ASN A 250 -0.63 3.50 -5.13
C ASN A 250 -0.86 4.83 -5.86
N HIS A 251 -0.61 5.96 -5.22
CA HIS A 251 -0.81 7.28 -5.80
C HIS A 251 0.22 7.65 -6.89
N ASP A 252 1.37 6.99 -6.94
CA ASP A 252 2.44 7.21 -7.93
C ASP A 252 2.38 6.26 -9.11
N GLU A 253 1.79 5.07 -8.91
CA GLU A 253 1.71 4.03 -9.93
C GLU A 253 0.37 4.06 -10.69
N GLN A 254 0.33 3.43 -11.87
CA GLN A 254 -0.90 3.27 -12.60
C GLN A 254 -1.92 2.44 -11.83
N ARG A 255 -3.20 2.76 -11.96
CA ARG A 255 -4.28 1.90 -11.48
C ARG A 255 -4.15 0.51 -12.10
N ALA A 256 -4.27 -0.53 -11.30
CA ALA A 256 -4.20 -1.91 -11.78
C ALA A 256 -5.22 -2.19 -12.90
N ALA A 257 -6.43 -1.64 -12.79
CA ALA A 257 -7.47 -1.78 -13.78
C ALA A 257 -7.31 -0.90 -15.03
N SER A 258 -6.33 0.03 -15.06
CA SER A 258 -6.11 0.91 -16.21
C SER A 258 -5.54 0.13 -17.40
N ARG A 259 -5.70 0.68 -18.61
CA ARG A 259 -5.15 0.11 -19.84
C ARG A 259 -3.61 0.15 -19.85
N GLU A 260 -3.01 1.02 -19.07
CA GLU A 260 -1.57 1.21 -18.92
C GLU A 260 -0.93 0.13 -18.04
N PHE A 261 -1.77 -0.67 -17.33
CA PHE A 261 -1.30 -1.82 -16.55
C PHE A 261 -2.03 -3.10 -17.01
N LEU A 262 -3.14 -3.50 -16.37
CA LEU A 262 -3.79 -4.80 -16.66
C LEU A 262 -4.96 -4.69 -17.65
N GLY A 263 -5.47 -3.48 -17.89
CA GLY A 263 -6.63 -3.22 -18.76
C GLY A 263 -7.98 -3.55 -18.15
N SER A 264 -8.03 -4.33 -17.08
CA SER A 264 -9.24 -4.61 -16.30
C SER A 264 -8.90 -5.20 -14.94
N ALA A 265 -9.74 -4.99 -13.93
CA ALA A 265 -9.54 -5.52 -12.60
C ALA A 265 -9.47 -7.07 -12.53
N PRO A 266 -10.31 -7.85 -13.25
CA PRO A 266 -10.22 -9.30 -13.23
C PRO A 266 -8.87 -9.86 -13.70
N ARG A 267 -8.15 -9.20 -14.60
CA ARG A 267 -6.81 -9.62 -15.01
C ARG A 267 -5.76 -9.48 -13.90
N GLY A 268 -6.12 -8.84 -12.80
CA GLY A 268 -5.24 -8.65 -11.64
C GLY A 268 -5.44 -9.66 -10.51
N TYR A 269 -6.37 -10.61 -10.60
CA TYR A 269 -6.67 -11.49 -9.45
C TYR A 269 -5.51 -12.41 -9.08
N ALA A 270 -4.81 -12.98 -10.08
CA ALA A 270 -3.59 -13.75 -9.83
C ALA A 270 -2.50 -12.91 -9.16
N ALA A 271 -2.29 -11.68 -9.64
CA ALA A 271 -1.32 -10.74 -9.07
C ALA A 271 -1.71 -10.32 -7.65
N LEU A 272 -2.99 -10.06 -7.41
CA LEU A 272 -3.51 -9.76 -6.07
C LEU A 272 -3.27 -10.93 -5.10
N ALA A 273 -3.59 -12.15 -5.51
CA ALA A 273 -3.39 -13.33 -4.67
C ALA A 273 -1.89 -13.55 -4.35
N ALA A 274 -1.01 -13.42 -5.34
CA ALA A 274 0.43 -13.54 -5.13
C ALA A 274 0.96 -12.43 -4.19
N SER A 275 0.62 -11.17 -4.44
CA SER A 275 1.06 -10.02 -3.65
C SER A 275 0.56 -10.07 -2.20
N LEU A 276 -0.70 -10.49 -2.01
CA LEU A 276 -1.37 -10.48 -0.71
C LEU A 276 -1.09 -11.74 0.12
N LEU A 277 -1.01 -12.93 -0.52
CA LEU A 277 -1.08 -14.21 0.19
C LEU A 277 0.26 -14.97 0.25
N PHE A 278 1.23 -14.64 -0.61
CA PHE A 278 2.44 -15.48 -0.74
C PHE A 278 3.27 -15.48 0.54
N ASN A 279 3.48 -14.34 1.16
CA ASN A 279 4.30 -14.22 2.37
C ASN A 279 3.60 -13.44 3.50
N THR A 280 4.32 -13.18 4.58
CA THR A 280 3.80 -12.42 5.75
C THR A 280 3.94 -10.92 5.60
N ALA A 281 4.39 -10.41 4.45
CA ALA A 281 4.43 -8.97 4.17
C ALA A 281 3.06 -8.32 4.34
N SER A 282 3.04 -7.09 4.81
CA SER A 282 1.84 -6.26 4.85
C SER A 282 1.34 -5.96 3.44
N PHE A 283 0.12 -5.46 3.32
CA PHE A 283 -0.46 -5.12 2.02
C PHE A 283 -1.05 -3.72 2.03
N LEU A 284 -0.69 -2.92 1.03
CA LEU A 284 -1.26 -1.62 0.77
C LEU A 284 -2.38 -1.75 -0.26
N LEU A 285 -3.60 -1.43 0.16
CA LEU A 285 -4.77 -1.33 -0.70
C LEU A 285 -5.05 0.14 -0.99
N TYR A 286 -4.89 0.56 -2.24
CA TYR A 286 -5.19 1.92 -2.65
C TYR A 286 -6.69 2.08 -2.92
N PHE A 287 -7.31 3.13 -2.39
CA PHE A 287 -8.76 3.35 -2.43
C PHE A 287 -9.34 3.26 -3.85
N GLY A 288 -10.41 2.49 -4.00
CA GLY A 288 -11.04 2.22 -5.29
C GLY A 288 -10.45 1.04 -6.06
N GLN A 289 -9.27 0.52 -5.70
CA GLN A 289 -8.69 -0.68 -6.31
C GLN A 289 -9.66 -1.86 -6.20
N GLU A 290 -10.33 -1.99 -5.07
CA GLU A 290 -11.27 -3.05 -4.74
C GLU A 290 -12.60 -2.99 -5.51
N VAL A 291 -12.83 -1.94 -6.28
CA VAL A 291 -13.95 -1.83 -7.23
C VAL A 291 -13.50 -1.66 -8.67
N GLY A 292 -12.19 -1.75 -8.91
CA GLY A 292 -11.61 -1.66 -10.24
C GLY A 292 -11.59 -0.24 -10.81
N GLU A 293 -11.35 0.77 -9.96
CA GLU A 293 -11.14 2.14 -10.43
C GLU A 293 -9.96 2.19 -11.42
N ASN A 294 -10.15 2.78 -12.57
CA ASN A 294 -9.14 2.87 -13.61
C ASN A 294 -8.56 4.28 -13.80
N ALA A 295 -9.03 5.24 -13.01
CA ALA A 295 -8.54 6.62 -12.94
C ALA A 295 -8.33 7.30 -14.32
N SER A 296 -9.25 7.09 -15.23
CA SER A 296 -9.14 7.51 -16.64
C SER A 296 -8.96 9.01 -16.87
N GLU A 297 -9.12 9.85 -15.86
CA GLU A 297 -8.90 11.29 -15.93
C GLU A 297 -7.43 11.71 -15.72
N GLY A 298 -6.60 10.83 -15.19
CA GLY A 298 -5.17 11.10 -15.01
C GLY A 298 -4.38 10.82 -16.28
N ALA A 299 -3.36 11.62 -16.57
CA ALA A 299 -2.31 11.21 -17.50
C ALA A 299 -1.70 9.89 -17.01
N GLN A 300 -1.46 8.94 -17.89
CA GLN A 300 -0.78 7.68 -17.57
C GLN A 300 -1.58 6.67 -16.72
N GLY A 301 -2.92 6.78 -16.65
CA GLY A 301 -3.76 5.76 -15.99
C GLY A 301 -3.65 5.72 -14.47
N ARG A 302 -3.41 6.84 -13.81
CA ARG A 302 -3.36 6.96 -12.35
C ARG A 302 -4.29 8.05 -11.81
N THR A 303 -4.74 7.92 -10.56
CA THR A 303 -5.48 8.98 -9.87
C THR A 303 -4.58 10.20 -9.69
N SER A 304 -5.05 11.39 -10.14
CA SER A 304 -4.26 12.61 -10.00
C SER A 304 -4.12 13.00 -8.53
N ILE A 305 -2.86 13.23 -8.10
CA ILE A 305 -2.54 13.86 -6.82
C ILE A 305 -2.44 15.38 -6.90
N PHE A 306 -2.44 15.94 -8.13
CA PHE A 306 -2.26 17.38 -8.39
C PHE A 306 -3.57 18.12 -8.62
N ASN A 307 -4.66 17.41 -8.92
CA ASN A 307 -5.93 18.00 -9.32
C ASN A 307 -7.11 17.34 -8.59
N TRP A 308 -8.27 18.02 -8.63
CA TRP A 308 -9.56 17.45 -8.29
C TRP A 308 -9.97 16.46 -9.39
N CYS A 309 -9.45 15.24 -9.33
CA CYS A 309 -9.87 14.15 -10.17
C CYS A 309 -11.32 13.74 -9.82
N ARG A 310 -12.06 13.15 -10.78
CA ARG A 310 -13.40 12.60 -10.56
C ARG A 310 -13.42 11.09 -10.86
N PRO A 311 -12.86 10.27 -9.97
CA PRO A 311 -12.83 8.82 -10.15
C PRO A 311 -14.24 8.26 -10.05
N VAL A 312 -14.67 7.57 -11.12
CA VAL A 312 -16.09 7.20 -11.30
C VAL A 312 -16.48 6.03 -10.41
N SER A 313 -15.63 5.01 -10.33
CA SER A 313 -15.92 3.82 -9.52
C SER A 313 -15.82 4.12 -8.03
N ILE A 314 -14.90 5.01 -7.62
CA ILE A 314 -14.83 5.51 -6.24
C ILE A 314 -16.08 6.27 -5.87
N GLY A 315 -16.59 7.16 -6.74
CA GLY A 315 -17.85 7.86 -6.49
C GLY A 315 -19.02 6.90 -6.26
N ARG A 316 -19.14 5.85 -7.09
CA ARG A 316 -20.16 4.80 -6.90
C ARG A 316 -19.95 3.97 -5.63
N LEU A 317 -18.68 3.70 -5.28
CA LEU A 317 -18.35 3.03 -4.03
C LEU A 317 -18.82 3.84 -2.83
N VAL A 318 -18.50 5.14 -2.80
CA VAL A 318 -18.93 6.04 -1.73
C VAL A 318 -20.46 6.09 -1.63
N ASP A 319 -21.16 6.27 -2.75
CA ASP A 319 -22.64 6.19 -2.80
C ASP A 319 -23.16 4.87 -2.19
N SER A 320 -22.49 3.76 -2.51
CA SER A 320 -22.87 2.44 -1.97
C SER A 320 -22.65 2.35 -0.46
N VAL A 321 -21.53 2.89 0.04
CA VAL A 321 -21.17 2.88 1.46
C VAL A 321 -22.10 3.79 2.28
N GLU A 322 -22.39 4.98 1.79
CA GLU A 322 -23.17 5.99 2.52
C GLU A 322 -24.67 5.78 2.45
N SER A 323 -25.18 5.41 1.26
CA SER A 323 -26.62 5.34 1.01
C SER A 323 -27.16 3.94 0.69
N GLY A 324 -26.30 2.92 0.66
CA GLY A 324 -26.67 1.55 0.30
C GLY A 324 -27.03 1.36 -1.19
N LYS A 325 -26.69 2.32 -2.05
CA LYS A 325 -26.89 2.23 -3.49
C LYS A 325 -26.11 1.05 -4.07
N ARG A 326 -26.74 0.27 -4.93
CA ARG A 326 -26.11 -0.94 -5.51
C ARG A 326 -24.99 -0.56 -6.47
N LEU A 327 -23.83 -1.17 -6.32
CA LEU A 327 -22.74 -1.12 -7.30
C LEU A 327 -23.16 -1.81 -8.61
N PRO A 328 -22.65 -1.37 -9.77
CA PRO A 328 -22.70 -2.12 -11.01
C PRO A 328 -22.22 -3.55 -10.84
N LYS A 329 -22.76 -4.50 -11.61
CA LYS A 329 -22.44 -5.93 -11.47
C LYS A 329 -20.94 -6.22 -11.55
N ALA A 330 -20.22 -5.55 -12.45
CA ALA A 330 -18.77 -5.72 -12.61
C ALA A 330 -18.02 -5.27 -11.36
N GLU A 331 -18.27 -4.06 -10.85
CA GLU A 331 -17.63 -3.52 -9.65
C GLU A 331 -17.95 -4.36 -8.39
N ALA A 332 -19.21 -4.79 -8.27
CA ALA A 332 -19.63 -5.68 -7.19
C ALA A 332 -18.94 -7.06 -7.26
N ALA A 333 -18.62 -7.56 -8.45
CA ALA A 333 -17.87 -8.80 -8.62
C ALA A 333 -16.40 -8.62 -8.19
N VAL A 334 -15.77 -7.51 -8.57
CA VAL A 334 -14.40 -7.17 -8.15
C VAL A 334 -14.35 -7.05 -6.63
N LEU A 335 -15.27 -6.30 -6.02
CA LEU A 335 -15.32 -6.13 -4.56
C LEU A 335 -15.48 -7.47 -3.81
N ARG A 336 -16.30 -8.40 -4.35
CA ARG A 336 -16.42 -9.75 -3.76
C ARG A 336 -15.10 -10.51 -3.80
N LYS A 337 -14.37 -10.45 -4.92
CA LYS A 337 -13.06 -11.12 -5.04
C LYS A 337 -12.02 -10.53 -4.10
N TYR A 338 -12.00 -9.21 -3.96
CA TYR A 338 -11.11 -8.54 -2.98
C TYR A 338 -11.45 -8.95 -1.55
N ARG A 339 -12.73 -8.95 -1.17
CA ARG A 339 -13.16 -9.41 0.17
C ARG A 339 -12.79 -10.86 0.44
N GLU A 340 -12.95 -11.73 -0.56
CA GLU A 340 -12.55 -13.14 -0.48
C GLU A 340 -11.04 -13.25 -0.17
N LEU A 341 -10.18 -12.65 -1.01
CA LEU A 341 -8.73 -12.76 -0.87
C LEU A 341 -8.21 -12.06 0.40
N LEU A 342 -8.74 -10.89 0.74
CA LEU A 342 -8.43 -10.17 1.98
C LEU A 342 -8.88 -10.96 3.22
N GLY A 343 -9.99 -11.69 3.14
CA GLY A 343 -10.44 -12.62 4.19
C GLY A 343 -9.43 -13.73 4.45
N TYR A 344 -8.85 -14.32 3.41
CA TYR A 344 -7.76 -15.30 3.60
C TYR A 344 -6.54 -14.69 4.28
N ALA A 345 -6.16 -13.47 3.90
CA ALA A 345 -4.99 -12.80 4.46
C ALA A 345 -5.04 -12.61 5.98
N GLN A 346 -6.23 -12.64 6.59
CA GLN A 346 -6.43 -12.50 8.04
C GLN A 346 -6.32 -13.82 8.80
N LEU A 347 -6.37 -14.97 8.11
CA LEU A 347 -6.17 -16.27 8.75
C LEU A 347 -4.73 -16.42 9.24
N ASP A 348 -4.55 -17.08 10.37
CA ASP A 348 -3.23 -17.28 11.00
C ASP A 348 -2.21 -17.90 10.04
N ALA A 349 -2.61 -18.88 9.22
CA ALA A 349 -1.76 -19.45 8.22
C ALA A 349 -1.20 -18.44 7.21
N PHE A 350 -1.93 -17.35 6.90
CA PHE A 350 -1.50 -16.31 5.95
C PHE A 350 -0.87 -15.09 6.63
N SER A 351 -1.31 -14.73 7.82
CA SER A 351 -0.82 -13.53 8.50
C SER A 351 0.50 -13.76 9.24
N LYS A 352 0.74 -14.94 9.77
CA LYS A 352 1.92 -15.30 10.58
C LYS A 352 2.45 -16.72 10.38
N GLY A 353 1.74 -17.55 9.59
CA GLY A 353 2.12 -18.93 9.32
C GLY A 353 3.31 -19.05 8.36
N ASN A 354 3.70 -20.30 8.12
CA ASN A 354 4.81 -20.64 7.24
C ASN A 354 4.41 -20.57 5.76
N VAL A 355 5.40 -20.36 4.91
CA VAL A 355 5.27 -20.42 3.46
C VAL A 355 6.15 -21.55 2.91
N TRP A 356 5.66 -22.22 1.88
CA TRP A 356 6.46 -23.17 1.09
C TRP A 356 6.20 -22.92 -0.39
N ASP A 357 7.24 -22.54 -1.13
CA ASP A 357 7.18 -22.42 -2.58
C ASP A 357 7.12 -23.81 -3.22
N LEU A 358 6.12 -24.07 -4.05
CA LEU A 358 5.93 -25.35 -4.71
C LEU A 358 6.41 -25.33 -6.17
N CYS A 359 6.89 -24.21 -6.70
CA CYS A 359 7.25 -24.11 -8.12
C CYS A 359 8.39 -25.07 -8.48
N TYR A 360 9.42 -25.17 -7.63
CA TYR A 360 10.59 -25.99 -7.90
C TYR A 360 10.31 -27.50 -8.07
N CYS A 361 9.30 -28.02 -7.36
CA CYS A 361 8.94 -29.45 -7.43
C CYS A 361 7.83 -29.73 -8.42
N ASN A 362 7.36 -28.74 -9.19
CA ASN A 362 6.26 -28.86 -10.12
C ASN A 362 6.63 -28.60 -11.59
N TYR A 363 7.90 -28.44 -11.93
CA TYR A 363 8.32 -28.16 -13.33
C TYR A 363 7.85 -29.23 -14.33
N ASP A 364 7.78 -30.51 -13.90
CA ASP A 364 7.32 -31.61 -14.71
C ASP A 364 5.88 -32.06 -14.37
N SER A 365 5.18 -31.31 -13.52
CA SER A 365 3.82 -31.65 -13.12
C SER A 365 2.83 -31.35 -14.23
N ARG A 366 1.83 -32.26 -14.38
CA ARG A 366 0.82 -32.13 -15.43
C ARG A 366 0.13 -30.78 -15.37
N GLY A 367 0.17 -30.04 -16.48
CA GLY A 367 -0.52 -28.78 -16.67
C GLY A 367 0.14 -27.57 -15.98
N PHE A 368 1.21 -27.77 -15.24
CA PHE A 368 1.95 -26.68 -14.60
C PHE A 368 3.01 -26.11 -15.55
N ASP A 369 2.95 -24.82 -15.79
CA ASP A 369 3.94 -24.05 -16.54
C ASP A 369 4.55 -22.99 -15.60
N ALA A 370 5.79 -23.18 -15.17
CA ALA A 370 6.46 -22.29 -14.22
C ALA A 370 6.70 -20.86 -14.73
N ASP A 371 6.56 -20.63 -16.03
CA ASP A 371 6.63 -19.28 -16.58
C ASP A 371 5.29 -18.52 -16.49
N ARG A 372 4.18 -19.27 -16.28
CA ARG A 372 2.81 -18.72 -16.24
C ARG A 372 2.06 -19.02 -14.94
N HIS A 373 2.50 -20.02 -14.18
CA HIS A 373 1.84 -20.42 -12.96
C HIS A 373 2.76 -20.25 -11.76
N PHE A 374 2.17 -19.88 -10.65
CA PHE A 374 2.87 -19.73 -9.38
C PHE A 374 2.08 -20.48 -8.30
N ALA A 375 2.71 -21.45 -7.63
CA ALA A 375 2.07 -22.28 -6.63
C ALA A 375 2.84 -22.26 -5.32
N PHE A 376 2.13 -22.13 -4.20
CA PHE A 376 2.72 -22.13 -2.86
C PHE A 376 1.74 -22.63 -1.80
N LEU A 377 2.31 -23.06 -0.67
CA LEU A 377 1.56 -23.41 0.53
C LEU A 377 1.66 -22.30 1.56
N ARG A 378 0.56 -22.10 2.29
CA ARG A 378 0.53 -21.37 3.55
C ARG A 378 0.00 -22.32 4.61
N TYR A 379 0.68 -22.43 5.74
CA TYR A 379 0.29 -23.37 6.77
C TYR A 379 0.73 -22.94 8.17
N ASP A 380 -0.03 -23.37 9.15
CA ASP A 380 0.27 -23.30 10.57
C ASP A 380 0.00 -24.67 11.22
N ASP A 381 0.01 -24.74 12.54
CA ASP A 381 -0.25 -25.98 13.25
C ASP A 381 -1.69 -26.51 13.05
N SER A 382 -2.64 -25.63 12.70
CA SER A 382 -4.07 -25.91 12.65
C SER A 382 -4.61 -26.10 11.23
N SER A 383 -3.96 -25.53 10.22
CA SER A 383 -4.47 -25.48 8.86
C SER A 383 -3.39 -25.42 7.80
N ALA A 384 -3.69 -25.92 6.61
CA ALA A 384 -2.83 -25.82 5.44
C ALA A 384 -3.66 -25.46 4.20
N TRP A 385 -3.11 -24.55 3.40
CA TRP A 385 -3.75 -23.97 2.24
C TRP A 385 -2.81 -23.99 1.04
N LEU A 386 -3.32 -24.49 -0.09
CA LEU A 386 -2.65 -24.39 -1.38
C LEU A 386 -3.19 -23.16 -2.12
N VAL A 387 -2.29 -22.33 -2.60
CA VAL A 387 -2.62 -21.21 -3.50
C VAL A 387 -1.93 -21.46 -4.84
N VAL A 388 -2.69 -21.36 -5.93
CA VAL A 388 -2.18 -21.49 -7.29
C VAL A 388 -2.66 -20.29 -8.11
N CYS A 389 -1.72 -19.49 -8.61
CA CYS A 389 -1.97 -18.34 -9.47
C CYS A 389 -1.75 -18.70 -10.93
N ASN A 390 -2.64 -18.27 -11.80
CA ASN A 390 -2.56 -18.44 -13.25
C ASN A 390 -2.40 -17.08 -13.94
N PHE A 391 -1.20 -16.77 -14.42
CA PHE A 391 -0.86 -15.55 -15.16
C PHE A 391 -0.99 -15.73 -16.68
N SER A 392 -1.92 -16.57 -17.13
CA SER A 392 -2.17 -16.78 -18.56
C SER A 392 -3.61 -16.45 -18.94
N ASP A 393 -3.86 -16.31 -20.24
CA ASP A 393 -5.17 -16.03 -20.83
C ASP A 393 -6.01 -17.33 -21.05
N ARG A 394 -5.56 -18.47 -20.54
CA ARG A 394 -6.21 -19.78 -20.67
C ARG A 394 -6.45 -20.39 -19.31
N PRO A 395 -7.55 -21.14 -19.13
CA PRO A 395 -7.74 -21.94 -17.92
C PRO A 395 -6.66 -23.04 -17.86
N ALA A 396 -6.25 -23.39 -16.65
CA ALA A 396 -5.22 -24.38 -16.43
C ALA A 396 -5.70 -25.48 -15.45
N ASP A 397 -5.74 -26.71 -15.94
CA ASP A 397 -5.97 -27.91 -15.13
C ASP A 397 -4.62 -28.52 -14.73
N MET A 398 -4.28 -28.37 -13.48
CA MET A 398 -2.97 -28.69 -12.93
C MET A 398 -3.05 -29.80 -11.88
N SER A 399 -2.01 -30.62 -11.80
CA SER A 399 -1.79 -31.52 -10.68
C SER A 399 -0.57 -31.03 -9.90
N ILE A 400 -0.78 -30.43 -8.74
CA ILE A 400 0.28 -29.85 -7.93
C ILE A 400 0.82 -30.89 -6.95
N ALA A 401 2.07 -31.27 -7.14
CA ALA A 401 2.80 -32.17 -6.24
C ALA A 401 3.19 -31.41 -4.96
N ILE A 402 3.09 -32.09 -3.82
CA ILE A 402 3.46 -31.60 -2.51
C ILE A 402 4.64 -32.42 -2.00
N PRO A 403 5.81 -31.80 -1.77
CA PRO A 403 7.02 -32.50 -1.37
C PRO A 403 6.89 -33.12 0.04
N VAL A 404 7.62 -34.20 0.28
CA VAL A 404 7.50 -35.05 1.48
C VAL A 404 7.70 -34.26 2.77
N GLU A 405 8.51 -33.20 2.74
CA GLU A 405 8.88 -32.35 3.87
C GLU A 405 7.67 -31.62 4.47
N VAL A 406 6.63 -31.37 3.66
CA VAL A 406 5.42 -30.63 4.10
C VAL A 406 4.12 -31.46 3.99
N GLN A 407 4.19 -32.72 3.58
CA GLN A 407 3.00 -33.56 3.48
C GLN A 407 2.31 -33.78 4.82
N SER A 408 3.06 -33.85 5.92
CA SER A 408 2.49 -33.96 7.27
C SER A 408 1.63 -32.76 7.66
N ALA A 409 1.99 -31.56 7.19
CA ALA A 409 1.19 -30.36 7.39
C ALA A 409 -0.05 -30.33 6.50
N CYS A 410 0.03 -30.87 5.27
CA CYS A 410 -1.00 -30.76 4.23
C CYS A 410 -1.98 -31.95 4.20
N GLY A 411 -1.58 -33.11 4.70
CA GLY A 411 -2.39 -34.35 4.67
C GLY A 411 -2.50 -35.02 3.27
N CYS A 412 -1.74 -34.54 2.28
CA CYS A 412 -1.75 -35.12 0.92
C CYS A 412 -0.41 -34.90 0.22
N SER A 413 -0.14 -35.73 -0.81
CA SER A 413 1.08 -35.66 -1.64
C SER A 413 0.86 -34.95 -2.98
N CYS A 414 -0.38 -34.74 -3.36
CA CYS A 414 -0.75 -34.09 -4.61
C CYS A 414 -2.17 -33.51 -4.52
N LYS A 415 -2.44 -32.43 -5.28
CA LYS A 415 -3.76 -31.83 -5.40
C LYS A 415 -4.05 -31.39 -6.83
N ALA A 416 -5.17 -31.88 -7.37
CA ALA A 416 -5.69 -31.38 -8.64
C ALA A 416 -6.39 -30.03 -8.43
N VAL A 417 -6.10 -29.07 -9.28
CA VAL A 417 -6.63 -27.71 -9.22
C VAL A 417 -6.92 -27.21 -10.64
N CYS A 418 -8.11 -26.64 -10.85
CA CYS A 418 -8.44 -25.88 -12.05
C CYS A 418 -8.44 -24.41 -11.69
N VAL A 419 -7.74 -23.58 -12.49
CA VAL A 419 -7.62 -22.14 -12.26
C VAL A 419 -7.99 -21.40 -13.53
N ASP A 420 -8.95 -20.48 -13.41
CA ASP A 420 -9.40 -19.64 -14.51
C ASP A 420 -8.28 -18.69 -14.99
N PRO A 421 -8.39 -18.15 -16.21
CA PRO A 421 -7.43 -17.15 -16.72
C PRO A 421 -7.28 -15.96 -15.78
N TRP A 422 -6.03 -15.57 -15.50
CA TRP A 422 -5.69 -14.41 -14.67
C TRP A 422 -6.25 -14.45 -13.24
N ASP A 423 -6.60 -15.61 -12.75
CA ASP A 423 -7.15 -15.81 -11.40
C ASP A 423 -6.25 -16.69 -10.52
N ALA A 424 -6.67 -16.89 -9.29
CA ALA A 424 -6.02 -17.76 -8.35
C ALA A 424 -7.05 -18.68 -7.66
N ALA A 425 -6.65 -19.92 -7.44
CA ALA A 425 -7.37 -20.85 -6.58
C ALA A 425 -6.72 -20.88 -5.20
N VAL A 426 -7.54 -20.78 -4.16
CA VAL A 426 -7.14 -20.94 -2.75
C VAL A 426 -7.89 -22.17 -2.22
N VAL A 427 -7.15 -23.22 -1.91
CA VAL A 427 -7.72 -24.53 -1.56
C VAL A 427 -7.26 -24.95 -0.18
N ARG A 428 -8.19 -25.18 0.73
CA ARG A 428 -7.89 -25.75 2.04
C ARG A 428 -7.51 -27.23 1.87
N LEU A 429 -6.39 -27.64 2.46
CA LEU A 429 -5.89 -29.02 2.44
C LEU A 429 -6.15 -29.71 3.79
N LYS A 430 -6.03 -28.95 4.87
CA LYS A 430 -6.24 -29.42 6.24
C LYS A 430 -7.05 -28.39 7.04
#